data_a34d43e245cd0bcd5bd12acc24021c55
#
_entry.id   a34d43e245cd0bcd5bd12acc24021c55
#
_cell.length_a   1.000
_cell.length_b   1.000
_cell.length_c   1.000
_cell.angle_alpha   90.00
_cell.angle_beta   90.00
_cell.angle_gamma   90.00
#
_symmetry.space_group_name_H-M   'P 1'
#
loop_
_entity.id
_entity.type
_entity.pdbx_description
1 polymer ?
#
loop_
_entity_poly.entity_id
_entity_poly.type
_entity_poly.pdbx_seq_one_letter_code
_entity_poly.pdbx_strand_id
1 'polypeptide(L)'
;MADWTTGYVEGSDGLRFHYARTGGGGPPVVLAHGFSDDGSCWTPVARALAPEYDVVMVDARGHGLSDAPEAGYGVDELAADLRGVIGALGLRRPAILGHSMGGATTLVLAGTYPDVPGAILIEDAGARNLSAGARPDTEADRKRRERMRAWVTGLKGKSREELIAGQRAQTPHWSDDELGPWADSKMRLSPNVLGRQDAPPVDWPALLPAIACPALLVTADPARGAMVTPDGARDLKALVPQLAVAHVADAGHSIRRDRFDRYIEVVRDFLSREYRSAGIVAA
;
A
#
# COMPACT_ATOMS: atom_id res chain seq x y z
N MET A 1 -14.03 8.12 19.95
CA MET A 1 -13.27 7.35 18.96
C MET A 1 -13.35 5.90 19.43
N ALA A 2 -13.63 4.96 18.54
CA ALA A 2 -13.53 3.55 18.90
C ALA A 2 -12.11 3.30 19.43
N ASP A 3 -11.98 2.54 20.51
CA ASP A 3 -10.70 2.22 21.16
C ASP A 3 -9.91 1.24 20.29
N TRP A 4 -9.30 1.76 19.22
CA TRP A 4 -8.39 0.99 18.39
C TRP A 4 -7.13 0.65 19.19
N THR A 5 -6.68 -0.58 19.12
CA THR A 5 -5.44 -0.98 19.74
C THR A 5 -4.25 -0.60 18.85
N THR A 6 -3.16 -0.16 19.48
CA THR A 6 -1.88 0.04 18.81
C THR A 6 -0.82 -0.79 19.50
N GLY A 7 0.18 -1.22 18.77
CA GLY A 7 1.26 -2.02 19.33
C GLY A 7 2.40 -2.24 18.36
N TYR A 8 3.32 -3.09 18.76
CA TYR A 8 4.45 -3.50 17.95
C TYR A 8 4.48 -5.03 17.86
N VAL A 9 4.91 -5.51 16.71
CA VAL A 9 5.30 -6.90 16.52
C VAL A 9 6.73 -6.95 16.00
N GLU A 10 7.44 -8.02 16.33
CA GLU A 10 8.78 -8.28 15.84
C GLU A 10 8.72 -9.09 14.55
N GLY A 11 9.41 -8.64 13.52
CA GLY A 11 9.62 -9.36 12.28
C GLY A 11 10.70 -10.42 12.38
N SER A 12 10.85 -11.21 11.34
CA SER A 12 11.83 -12.31 11.28
C SER A 12 13.29 -11.86 11.34
N ASP A 13 13.56 -10.61 11.04
CA ASP A 13 14.89 -9.98 11.06
C ASP A 13 15.17 -9.16 12.34
N GLY A 14 14.27 -9.26 13.35
CA GLY A 14 14.39 -8.54 14.62
C GLY A 14 13.93 -7.08 14.58
N LEU A 15 13.45 -6.60 13.45
CA LEU A 15 12.84 -5.26 13.35
C LEU A 15 11.47 -5.25 14.00
N ARG A 16 11.11 -4.14 14.64
CA ARG A 16 9.80 -3.92 15.23
C ARG A 16 8.93 -3.12 14.29
N PHE A 17 7.74 -3.65 14.05
CA PHE A 17 6.72 -3.03 13.19
C PHE A 17 5.56 -2.53 14.02
N HIS A 18 5.27 -1.25 13.91
CA HIS A 18 4.10 -0.65 14.53
C HIS A 18 2.85 -0.97 13.71
N TYR A 19 1.75 -1.17 14.40
CA TYR A 19 0.43 -1.31 13.80
C TYR A 19 -0.65 -0.64 14.64
N ALA A 20 -1.75 -0.29 13.99
CA ALA A 20 -3.01 0.04 14.63
C ALA A 20 -4.09 -0.93 14.13
N ARG A 21 -4.98 -1.40 15.03
CA ARG A 21 -5.99 -2.41 14.75
C ARG A 21 -7.35 -1.96 15.27
N THR A 22 -8.38 -2.07 14.44
CA THR A 22 -9.73 -1.69 14.83
C THR A 22 -10.38 -2.67 15.80
N GLY A 23 -9.94 -3.94 15.77
CA GLY A 23 -10.56 -5.01 16.53
C GLY A 23 -11.89 -5.46 15.91
N GLY A 24 -12.64 -6.25 16.68
CA GLY A 24 -13.93 -6.77 16.23
C GLY A 24 -13.85 -8.24 15.82
N GLY A 25 -14.98 -8.86 15.53
CA GLY A 25 -15.11 -10.27 15.16
C GLY A 25 -15.16 -10.53 13.66
N GLY A 26 -14.91 -9.53 12.83
CA GLY A 26 -14.94 -9.66 11.37
C GLY A 26 -13.66 -10.27 10.80
N PRO A 27 -13.70 -10.67 9.50
CA PRO A 27 -12.51 -11.15 8.80
C PRO A 27 -11.38 -10.11 8.78
N PRO A 28 -10.09 -10.53 8.86
CA PRO A 28 -8.98 -9.61 8.92
C PRO A 28 -8.70 -8.93 7.56
N VAL A 29 -8.51 -7.61 7.59
CA VAL A 29 -8.06 -6.80 6.45
C VAL A 29 -6.80 -6.06 6.84
N VAL A 30 -5.72 -6.24 6.09
CA VAL A 30 -4.43 -5.57 6.32
C VAL A 30 -4.25 -4.45 5.30
N LEU A 31 -3.90 -3.26 5.77
CA LEU A 31 -3.71 -2.07 4.94
C LEU A 31 -2.21 -1.72 4.87
N ALA A 32 -1.64 -1.77 3.65
CA ALA A 32 -0.26 -1.46 3.34
C ALA A 32 -0.17 -0.12 2.60
N HIS A 33 0.46 0.87 3.22
CA HIS A 33 0.50 2.25 2.74
C HIS A 33 1.50 2.49 1.59
N GLY A 34 1.34 3.61 0.90
CA GLY A 34 2.24 4.09 -0.14
C GLY A 34 3.53 4.71 0.41
N PHE A 35 4.51 4.91 -0.50
CA PHE A 35 5.75 5.57 -0.15
C PHE A 35 5.49 6.92 0.55
N SER A 36 6.22 7.16 1.63
CA SER A 36 6.13 8.33 2.51
C SER A 36 4.86 8.47 3.36
N ASP A 37 3.84 7.66 3.16
CA ASP A 37 2.71 7.55 4.09
C ASP A 37 3.10 6.68 5.31
N ASP A 38 2.19 6.51 6.24
CA ASP A 38 2.24 5.49 7.29
C ASP A 38 0.84 4.89 7.50
N GLY A 39 0.70 3.96 8.42
CA GLY A 39 -0.58 3.28 8.70
C GLY A 39 -1.70 4.26 9.05
N SER A 40 -1.40 5.38 9.71
CA SER A 40 -2.42 6.37 10.09
C SER A 40 -3.11 7.03 8.88
N CYS A 41 -2.46 7.04 7.72
CA CYS A 41 -3.04 7.53 6.46
C CYS A 41 -4.20 6.66 5.94
N TRP A 42 -4.40 5.49 6.51
CA TRP A 42 -5.53 4.62 6.21
C TRP A 42 -6.74 4.82 7.14
N THR A 43 -6.66 5.72 8.12
CA THR A 43 -7.70 5.94 9.14
C THR A 43 -9.11 6.10 8.56
N PRO A 44 -9.37 6.90 7.50
CA PRO A 44 -10.70 7.00 6.92
C PRO A 44 -11.22 5.67 6.35
N VAL A 45 -10.37 4.93 5.64
CA VAL A 45 -10.70 3.61 5.07
C VAL A 45 -10.93 2.58 6.17
N ALA A 46 -10.05 2.55 7.18
CA ALA A 46 -10.19 1.63 8.31
C ALA A 46 -11.49 1.90 9.08
N ARG A 47 -11.84 3.18 9.31
CA ARG A 47 -13.11 3.56 9.95
C ARG A 47 -14.33 3.10 9.14
N ALA A 48 -14.25 3.20 7.81
CA ALA A 48 -15.33 2.74 6.93
C ALA A 48 -15.48 1.21 6.96
N LEU A 49 -14.38 0.46 7.04
CA LEU A 49 -14.41 -1.01 7.01
C LEU A 49 -14.62 -1.67 8.38
N ALA A 50 -14.28 -0.99 9.48
CA ALA A 50 -14.33 -1.52 10.86
C ALA A 50 -15.68 -2.14 11.29
N PRO A 51 -16.85 -1.69 10.80
CA PRO A 51 -18.13 -2.33 11.16
C PRO A 51 -18.23 -3.78 10.69
N GLU A 52 -17.48 -4.17 9.66
CA GLU A 52 -17.58 -5.49 9.03
C GLU A 52 -16.29 -6.32 9.10
N TYR A 53 -15.15 -5.66 9.31
CA TYR A 53 -13.81 -6.26 9.23
C TYR A 53 -12.95 -5.87 10.43
N ASP A 54 -12.04 -6.75 10.77
CA ASP A 54 -10.94 -6.45 11.70
C ASP A 54 -9.77 -5.86 10.91
N VAL A 55 -9.65 -4.55 10.93
CA VAL A 55 -8.72 -3.82 10.06
C VAL A 55 -7.40 -3.56 10.79
N VAL A 56 -6.30 -3.94 10.15
CA VAL A 56 -4.94 -3.72 10.65
C VAL A 56 -4.19 -2.78 9.70
N MET A 57 -3.79 -1.63 10.20
CA MET A 57 -2.97 -0.63 9.49
C MET A 57 -1.53 -0.81 9.94
N VAL A 58 -0.62 -1.12 9.03
CA VAL A 58 0.78 -1.43 9.32
C VAL A 58 1.69 -0.29 8.86
N ASP A 59 2.64 0.11 9.70
CA ASP A 59 3.74 0.98 9.30
C ASP A 59 4.86 0.11 8.70
N ALA A 60 5.25 0.36 7.45
CA ALA A 60 6.38 -0.31 6.83
C ALA A 60 7.71 0.14 7.45
N ARG A 61 8.78 -0.67 7.30
CA ARG A 61 10.13 -0.26 7.72
C ARG A 61 10.47 1.15 7.22
N GLY A 62 11.06 1.95 8.08
CA GLY A 62 11.45 3.34 7.79
C GLY A 62 10.29 4.34 7.74
N HIS A 63 9.07 3.91 8.01
CA HIS A 63 7.87 4.75 7.99
C HIS A 63 7.18 4.72 9.37
N GLY A 64 6.42 5.76 9.64
CA GLY A 64 5.61 5.85 10.85
C GLY A 64 6.43 5.65 12.13
N LEU A 65 6.02 4.70 12.93
CA LEU A 65 6.65 4.33 14.20
C LEU A 65 7.43 3.01 14.13
N SER A 66 7.53 2.39 12.96
CA SER A 66 8.33 1.17 12.75
C SER A 66 9.83 1.48 12.72
N ASP A 67 10.64 0.46 12.98
CA ASP A 67 12.09 0.57 12.93
C ASP A 67 12.58 0.95 11.52
N ALA A 68 13.72 1.67 11.47
CA ALA A 68 14.29 2.22 10.26
C ALA A 68 15.75 1.76 10.08
N PRO A 69 16.00 0.54 9.59
CA PRO A 69 17.34 0.02 9.36
C PRO A 69 18.08 0.88 8.33
N GLU A 70 19.40 0.78 8.27
CA GLU A 70 20.23 1.53 7.32
C GLU A 70 20.08 1.06 5.87
N ALA A 71 19.68 -0.20 5.66
CA ALA A 71 19.54 -0.84 4.34
C ALA A 71 18.36 -1.83 4.31
N GLY A 72 18.12 -2.46 3.16
CA GLY A 72 17.08 -3.48 3.00
C GLY A 72 15.70 -2.87 2.79
N TYR A 73 15.56 -1.97 1.83
CA TYR A 73 14.30 -1.31 1.49
C TYR A 73 13.73 -1.76 0.14
N GLY A 74 14.16 -2.89 -0.38
CA GLY A 74 13.57 -3.51 -1.56
C GLY A 74 12.14 -3.98 -1.30
N VAL A 75 11.42 -4.21 -2.37
CA VAL A 75 10.04 -4.68 -2.25
C VAL A 75 9.94 -6.09 -1.69
N ASP A 76 11.00 -6.89 -1.87
CA ASP A 76 11.09 -8.25 -1.33
C ASP A 76 11.19 -8.23 0.21
N GLU A 77 12.02 -7.33 0.76
CA GLU A 77 12.10 -7.12 2.20
C GLU A 77 10.77 -6.60 2.76
N LEU A 78 10.14 -5.64 2.07
CA LEU A 78 8.83 -5.14 2.48
C LEU A 78 7.75 -6.24 2.48
N ALA A 79 7.80 -7.15 1.52
CA ALA A 79 6.88 -8.29 1.45
C ALA A 79 7.13 -9.31 2.56
N ALA A 80 8.41 -9.59 2.86
CA ALA A 80 8.80 -10.46 3.98
C ALA A 80 8.37 -9.87 5.33
N ASP A 81 8.52 -8.55 5.51
CA ASP A 81 8.05 -7.84 6.70
C ASP A 81 6.54 -7.98 6.89
N LEU A 82 5.79 -7.67 5.83
CA LEU A 82 4.33 -7.73 5.90
C LEU A 82 3.85 -9.15 6.20
N ARG A 83 4.50 -10.16 5.63
CA ARG A 83 4.26 -11.57 5.98
C ARG A 83 4.56 -11.82 7.46
N GLY A 84 5.69 -11.33 7.97
CA GLY A 84 6.09 -11.45 9.38
C GLY A 84 5.05 -10.84 10.31
N VAL A 85 4.58 -9.63 10.02
CA VAL A 85 3.52 -8.94 10.77
C VAL A 85 2.22 -9.74 10.76
N ILE A 86 1.79 -10.26 9.59
CA ILE A 86 0.59 -11.11 9.47
C ILE A 86 0.71 -12.33 10.35
N GLY A 87 1.86 -13.00 10.32
CA GLY A 87 2.14 -14.20 11.15
C GLY A 87 2.16 -13.88 12.64
N ALA A 88 2.87 -12.84 13.06
CA ALA A 88 3.00 -12.43 14.47
C ALA A 88 1.65 -12.00 15.08
N LEU A 89 0.76 -11.42 14.30
CA LEU A 89 -0.62 -11.07 14.71
C LEU A 89 -1.61 -12.24 14.62
N GLY A 90 -1.17 -13.42 14.17
CA GLY A 90 -2.02 -14.60 14.02
C GLY A 90 -3.14 -14.42 12.99
N LEU A 91 -2.97 -13.54 12.00
CA LEU A 91 -4.00 -13.29 10.99
C LEU A 91 -4.03 -14.43 9.98
N ARG A 92 -5.17 -15.09 9.87
CA ARG A 92 -5.34 -16.22 8.94
C ARG A 92 -5.92 -15.73 7.62
N ARG A 93 -5.18 -15.90 6.53
CA ARG A 93 -5.58 -15.54 5.16
C ARG A 93 -6.26 -14.16 5.07
N PRO A 94 -5.61 -13.07 5.56
CA PRO A 94 -6.22 -11.75 5.52
C PRO A 94 -6.44 -11.28 4.07
N ALA A 95 -7.45 -10.43 3.86
CA ALA A 95 -7.43 -9.59 2.67
C ALA A 95 -6.34 -8.52 2.86
N ILE A 96 -5.55 -8.27 1.82
CA ILE A 96 -4.47 -7.26 1.88
C ILE A 96 -4.77 -6.16 0.86
N LEU A 97 -4.92 -4.94 1.32
CA LEU A 97 -5.14 -3.76 0.48
C LEU A 97 -3.88 -2.90 0.51
N GLY A 98 -3.24 -2.73 -0.65
CA GLY A 98 -2.01 -1.97 -0.79
C GLY A 98 -2.12 -0.81 -1.76
N HIS A 99 -1.64 0.37 -1.37
CA HIS A 99 -1.53 1.55 -2.22
C HIS A 99 -0.08 1.74 -2.70
N SER A 100 0.13 1.97 -3.99
CA SER A 100 1.43 2.37 -4.54
C SER A 100 2.57 1.41 -4.12
N MET A 101 3.49 1.83 -3.26
CA MET A 101 4.52 0.97 -2.66
C MET A 101 3.90 -0.26 -1.96
N GLY A 102 2.88 -0.05 -1.13
CA GLY A 102 2.15 -1.12 -0.47
C GLY A 102 1.45 -2.06 -1.46
N GLY A 103 1.00 -1.54 -2.60
CA GLY A 103 0.43 -2.34 -3.68
C GLY A 103 1.47 -3.25 -4.35
N ALA A 104 2.66 -2.73 -4.63
CA ALA A 104 3.78 -3.54 -5.13
C ALA A 104 4.20 -4.60 -4.09
N THR A 105 4.29 -4.21 -2.81
CA THR A 105 4.56 -5.12 -1.69
C THR A 105 3.53 -6.25 -1.63
N THR A 106 2.24 -5.92 -1.79
CA THR A 106 1.14 -6.90 -1.78
C THR A 106 1.25 -7.89 -2.95
N LEU A 107 1.59 -7.40 -4.15
CA LEU A 107 1.80 -8.27 -5.32
C LEU A 107 2.99 -9.21 -5.11
N VAL A 108 4.11 -8.70 -4.60
CA VAL A 108 5.30 -9.54 -4.31
C VAL A 108 4.98 -10.55 -3.20
N LEU A 109 4.30 -10.15 -2.15
CA LEU A 109 3.87 -11.06 -1.08
C LEU A 109 2.99 -12.18 -1.64
N ALA A 110 1.96 -11.83 -2.43
CA ALA A 110 1.02 -12.81 -2.97
C ALA A 110 1.65 -13.77 -4.01
N GLY A 111 2.63 -13.30 -4.79
CA GLY A 111 3.35 -14.15 -5.73
C GLY A 111 4.40 -15.04 -5.06
N THR A 112 5.06 -14.55 -3.99
CA THR A 112 6.10 -15.31 -3.27
C THR A 112 5.49 -16.27 -2.24
N TYR A 113 4.39 -15.88 -1.61
CA TYR A 113 3.71 -16.63 -0.54
C TYR A 113 2.21 -16.77 -0.83
N PRO A 114 1.81 -17.54 -1.86
CA PRO A 114 0.43 -17.57 -2.37
C PRO A 114 -0.61 -18.04 -1.36
N ASP A 115 -0.20 -18.76 -0.33
CA ASP A 115 -1.10 -19.26 0.73
C ASP A 115 -1.38 -18.22 1.85
N VAL A 116 -0.65 -17.10 1.87
CA VAL A 116 -0.77 -16.08 2.93
C VAL A 116 -2.02 -15.22 2.74
N PRO A 117 -2.26 -14.57 1.57
CA PRO A 117 -3.43 -13.72 1.41
C PRO A 117 -4.70 -14.54 1.13
N GLY A 118 -5.83 -14.11 1.68
CA GLY A 118 -7.15 -14.59 1.29
C GLY A 118 -7.69 -13.89 0.05
N ALA A 119 -7.36 -12.61 -0.11
CA ALA A 119 -7.62 -11.77 -1.27
C ALA A 119 -6.64 -10.61 -1.31
N ILE A 120 -6.43 -10.01 -2.48
CA ILE A 120 -5.60 -8.80 -2.61
C ILE A 120 -6.33 -7.69 -3.35
N LEU A 121 -6.12 -6.45 -2.89
CA LEU A 121 -6.64 -5.25 -3.51
C LEU A 121 -5.47 -4.28 -3.72
N ILE A 122 -5.29 -3.82 -4.95
CA ILE A 122 -4.17 -3.00 -5.36
C ILE A 122 -4.70 -1.63 -5.79
N GLU A 123 -4.36 -0.57 -5.06
CA GLU A 123 -4.67 0.81 -5.42
C GLU A 123 -3.51 1.41 -6.19
N ASP A 124 -3.72 1.63 -7.48
CA ASP A 124 -2.83 2.32 -8.43
C ASP A 124 -1.34 1.95 -8.31
N ALA A 125 -1.05 0.65 -8.42
CA ALA A 125 0.31 0.10 -8.29
C ALA A 125 0.58 -1.12 -9.19
N GLY A 126 1.84 -1.47 -9.35
CA GLY A 126 2.31 -2.77 -9.83
C GLY A 126 2.48 -2.93 -11.34
N ALA A 127 1.96 -2.03 -12.14
CA ALA A 127 1.93 -2.23 -13.60
C ALA A 127 3.01 -1.45 -14.39
N ARG A 128 3.97 -0.84 -13.72
CA ARG A 128 5.06 -0.17 -14.44
C ARG A 128 6.10 -1.18 -14.94
N ASN A 129 6.27 -1.21 -16.25
CA ASN A 129 7.32 -1.99 -16.92
C ASN A 129 7.24 -3.52 -16.67
N LEU A 130 6.04 -4.12 -16.70
CA LEU A 130 5.88 -5.58 -16.62
C LEU A 130 6.69 -6.33 -17.68
N SER A 131 6.88 -5.70 -18.86
CA SER A 131 7.64 -6.25 -19.98
C SER A 131 9.12 -5.89 -19.94
N ALA A 132 9.55 -4.97 -19.09
CA ALA A 132 10.95 -4.56 -19.01
C ALA A 132 11.65 -5.39 -17.93
N GLY A 133 12.37 -6.42 -18.34
CA GLY A 133 13.42 -7.00 -17.53
C GLY A 133 14.42 -5.93 -17.05
N ALA A 134 15.46 -6.33 -16.32
CA ALA A 134 16.51 -5.41 -15.87
C ALA A 134 17.04 -4.62 -17.09
N ARG A 135 16.70 -3.36 -17.20
CA ARG A 135 17.21 -2.45 -18.22
C ARG A 135 18.27 -1.54 -17.63
N PRO A 136 19.23 -1.09 -18.41
CA PRO A 136 20.20 -0.10 -17.94
C PRO A 136 19.52 1.16 -17.39
N ASP A 137 20.08 1.70 -16.33
CA ASP A 137 19.61 2.92 -15.69
C ASP A 137 19.75 4.11 -16.64
N THR A 138 18.65 4.81 -16.89
CA THR A 138 18.63 5.98 -17.77
C THR A 138 18.94 7.25 -17.01
N GLU A 139 19.30 8.33 -17.73
CA GLU A 139 19.42 9.66 -17.14
C GLU A 139 18.10 10.13 -16.49
N ALA A 140 16.98 9.78 -17.09
CA ALA A 140 15.67 10.09 -16.53
C ALA A 140 15.44 9.39 -15.17
N ASP A 141 15.90 8.15 -15.03
CA ASP A 141 15.83 7.42 -13.76
C ASP A 141 16.72 8.06 -12.70
N ARG A 142 17.95 8.44 -13.06
CA ARG A 142 18.84 9.17 -12.15
C ARG A 142 18.24 10.49 -11.68
N LYS A 143 17.73 11.32 -12.60
CA LYS A 143 17.04 12.58 -12.28
C LYS A 143 15.81 12.37 -11.40
N ARG A 144 15.08 11.28 -11.60
CA ARG A 144 13.94 10.93 -10.76
C ARG A 144 14.39 10.60 -9.33
N ARG A 145 15.47 9.82 -9.17
CA ARG A 145 16.03 9.50 -7.85
C ARG A 145 16.55 10.75 -7.14
N GLU A 146 17.24 11.63 -7.84
CA GLU A 146 17.72 12.90 -7.30
C GLU A 146 16.55 13.77 -6.80
N ARG A 147 15.50 13.91 -7.61
CA ARG A 147 14.28 14.64 -7.19
C ARG A 147 13.64 14.01 -5.96
N MET A 148 13.54 12.67 -5.91
CA MET A 148 12.99 11.96 -4.76
C MET A 148 13.84 12.20 -3.50
N ARG A 149 15.16 12.13 -3.63
CA ARG A 149 16.09 12.42 -2.52
C ARG A 149 15.93 13.86 -2.03
N ALA A 150 15.93 14.83 -2.94
CA ALA A 150 15.75 16.24 -2.60
C ALA A 150 14.40 16.48 -1.92
N TRP A 151 13.33 15.82 -2.39
CA TRP A 151 12.01 15.92 -1.80
C TRP A 151 11.97 15.35 -0.37
N VAL A 152 12.46 14.12 -0.15
CA VAL A 152 12.51 13.51 1.20
C VAL A 152 13.34 14.36 2.16
N THR A 153 14.49 14.86 1.71
CA THR A 153 15.33 15.76 2.54
C THR A 153 14.59 17.05 2.86
N GLY A 154 13.89 17.63 1.87
CA GLY A 154 13.14 18.87 2.03
C GLY A 154 11.93 18.76 2.98
N LEU A 155 11.40 17.56 3.20
CA LEU A 155 10.32 17.34 4.18
C LEU A 155 10.79 17.63 5.61
N LYS A 156 12.05 17.30 5.93
CA LYS A 156 12.61 17.41 7.28
C LYS A 156 12.79 18.84 7.77
N GLY A 157 12.78 19.81 6.87
CA GLY A 157 12.88 21.24 7.21
C GLY A 157 11.56 21.94 7.39
N LYS A 158 10.42 21.23 7.24
CA LYS A 158 9.07 21.82 7.28
C LYS A 158 8.36 21.51 8.58
N SER A 159 7.58 22.48 9.08
CA SER A 159 6.63 22.24 10.16
C SER A 159 5.41 21.45 9.65
N ARG A 160 4.64 20.89 10.59
CA ARG A 160 3.37 20.21 10.29
C ARG A 160 2.39 21.12 9.56
N GLU A 161 2.28 22.36 10.02
CA GLU A 161 1.40 23.39 9.46
C GLU A 161 1.80 23.76 8.02
N GLU A 162 3.11 23.91 7.75
CA GLU A 162 3.63 24.17 6.41
C GLU A 162 3.36 22.99 5.46
N LEU A 163 3.48 21.75 5.94
CA LEU A 163 3.15 20.55 5.16
C LEU A 163 1.66 20.53 4.81
N ILE A 164 0.77 20.75 5.78
CA ILE A 164 -0.67 20.82 5.57
C ILE A 164 -1.05 21.93 4.60
N ALA A 165 -0.53 23.14 4.80
CA ALA A 165 -0.84 24.29 3.95
C ALA A 165 -0.38 24.05 2.51
N GLY A 166 0.83 23.52 2.33
CA GLY A 166 1.37 23.20 1.01
C GLY A 166 0.59 22.11 0.28
N GLN A 167 0.18 21.05 1.01
CA GLN A 167 -0.63 19.97 0.42
C GLN A 167 -2.04 20.45 0.10
N ARG A 168 -2.68 21.19 0.99
CA ARG A 168 -4.02 21.77 0.75
C ARG A 168 -4.06 22.65 -0.50
N ALA A 169 -3.01 23.42 -0.77
CA ALA A 169 -2.93 24.23 -1.98
C ALA A 169 -2.89 23.36 -3.26
N GLN A 170 -2.32 22.16 -3.20
CA GLN A 170 -2.23 21.22 -4.32
C GLN A 170 -3.49 20.34 -4.46
N THR A 171 -4.10 19.97 -3.33
CA THR A 171 -5.26 19.08 -3.27
C THR A 171 -6.36 19.70 -2.38
N PRO A 172 -7.02 20.78 -2.84
CA PRO A 172 -7.99 21.52 -2.00
C PRO A 172 -9.24 20.70 -1.63
N HIS A 173 -9.46 19.59 -2.29
CA HIS A 173 -10.56 18.66 -2.06
C HIS A 173 -10.26 17.59 -0.98
N TRP A 174 -9.01 17.46 -0.52
CA TRP A 174 -8.71 16.53 0.56
C TRP A 174 -9.21 17.06 1.90
N SER A 175 -9.83 16.19 2.69
CA SER A 175 -10.37 16.54 4.01
C SER A 175 -9.26 16.73 5.05
N ASP A 176 -9.59 17.34 6.17
CA ASP A 176 -8.68 17.47 7.31
C ASP A 176 -8.34 16.10 7.93
N ASP A 177 -9.27 15.14 7.87
CA ASP A 177 -9.04 13.76 8.28
C ASP A 177 -7.96 13.05 7.44
N GLU A 178 -7.68 13.52 6.22
CA GLU A 178 -6.60 13.05 5.36
C GLU A 178 -5.31 13.87 5.54
N LEU A 179 -5.42 15.19 5.60
CA LEU A 179 -4.26 16.09 5.63
C LEU A 179 -3.45 15.97 6.92
N GLY A 180 -4.11 15.77 8.07
CA GLY A 180 -3.44 15.60 9.35
C GLY A 180 -2.52 14.37 9.37
N PRO A 181 -3.04 13.16 9.21
CA PRO A 181 -2.22 11.94 9.13
C PRO A 181 -1.17 11.99 8.02
N TRP A 182 -1.50 12.58 6.86
CA TRP A 182 -0.54 12.78 5.78
C TRP A 182 0.67 13.61 6.22
N ALA A 183 0.48 14.74 6.89
CA ALA A 183 1.58 15.58 7.36
C ALA A 183 2.40 14.88 8.44
N ASP A 184 1.73 14.21 9.38
CA ASP A 184 2.39 13.44 10.45
C ASP A 184 3.27 12.32 9.89
N SER A 185 2.83 11.63 8.85
CA SER A 185 3.62 10.60 8.17
C SER A 185 4.91 11.16 7.53
N LYS A 186 4.85 12.38 6.96
CA LYS A 186 6.04 13.04 6.38
C LYS A 186 7.08 13.40 7.45
N MET A 187 6.63 13.80 8.63
CA MET A 187 7.52 14.09 9.75
C MET A 187 8.23 12.84 10.29
N ARG A 188 7.53 11.70 10.31
CA ARG A 188 8.05 10.40 10.79
C ARG A 188 8.92 9.67 9.78
N LEU A 189 8.80 9.97 8.49
CA LEU A 189 9.52 9.28 7.42
C LEU A 189 11.03 9.27 7.66
N SER A 190 11.67 8.10 7.69
CA SER A 190 13.13 8.00 7.77
C SER A 190 13.77 8.29 6.41
N PRO A 191 14.88 9.04 6.34
CA PRO A 191 15.67 9.18 5.11
C PRO A 191 16.22 7.86 4.58
N ASN A 192 16.37 6.83 5.44
CA ASN A 192 16.88 5.50 5.07
C ASN A 192 16.02 4.81 4.01
N VAL A 193 14.72 5.18 3.89
CA VAL A 193 13.81 4.67 2.85
C VAL A 193 14.32 4.93 1.42
N LEU A 194 15.26 5.84 1.25
CA LEU A 194 15.89 6.11 -0.04
C LEU A 194 16.76 4.95 -0.54
N GLY A 195 17.16 4.03 0.35
CA GLY A 195 17.85 2.78 0.00
C GLY A 195 17.06 1.86 -0.93
N ARG A 196 15.71 2.03 -1.02
CA ARG A 196 14.87 1.32 -2.00
C ARG A 196 15.27 1.57 -3.47
N GLN A 197 15.95 2.67 -3.74
CA GLN A 197 16.38 3.03 -5.10
C GLN A 197 17.51 2.14 -5.62
N ASP A 198 18.19 1.44 -4.72
CA ASP A 198 19.33 0.56 -4.99
C ASP A 198 18.88 -0.93 -5.05
N ALA A 199 17.61 -1.21 -4.77
CA ALA A 199 17.07 -2.57 -4.80
C ALA A 199 16.98 -3.10 -6.25
N PRO A 200 17.18 -4.42 -6.45
CA PRO A 200 17.04 -5.04 -7.76
C PRO A 200 15.59 -4.93 -8.28
N PRO A 201 15.40 -4.91 -9.61
CA PRO A 201 14.07 -4.95 -10.19
C PRO A 201 13.38 -6.29 -9.95
N VAL A 202 12.06 -6.27 -9.75
CA VAL A 202 11.25 -7.49 -9.64
C VAL A 202 11.05 -8.12 -11.02
N ASP A 203 11.21 -9.43 -11.10
CA ASP A 203 10.80 -10.21 -12.28
C ASP A 203 9.29 -10.52 -12.20
N TRP A 204 8.49 -9.54 -12.61
CA TRP A 204 7.04 -9.62 -12.55
C TRP A 204 6.47 -10.79 -13.38
N PRO A 205 6.93 -11.06 -14.62
CA PRO A 205 6.46 -12.21 -15.39
C PRO A 205 6.68 -13.56 -14.72
N ALA A 206 7.78 -13.73 -13.98
CA ALA A 206 8.04 -14.96 -13.25
C ALA A 206 7.19 -15.06 -11.95
N LEU A 207 6.93 -13.92 -11.31
CA LEU A 207 6.29 -13.85 -9.99
C LEU A 207 4.75 -13.90 -10.04
N LEU A 208 4.15 -13.06 -10.89
CA LEU A 208 2.71 -12.80 -10.85
C LEU A 208 1.81 -14.00 -11.15
N PRO A 209 2.20 -14.97 -12.04
CA PRO A 209 1.38 -16.16 -12.28
C PRO A 209 1.17 -17.07 -11.07
N ALA A 210 1.99 -16.93 -10.01
CA ALA A 210 1.84 -17.69 -8.78
C ALA A 210 0.72 -17.15 -7.85
N ILE A 211 0.19 -15.96 -8.11
CA ILE A 211 -0.92 -15.38 -7.33
C ILE A 211 -2.16 -16.28 -7.50
N ALA A 212 -2.62 -16.89 -6.40
CA ALA A 212 -3.71 -17.84 -6.40
C ALA A 212 -5.02 -17.29 -5.83
N CYS A 213 -4.96 -16.21 -5.05
CA CYS A 213 -6.15 -15.62 -4.40
C CYS A 213 -6.92 -14.68 -5.35
N PRO A 214 -8.21 -14.38 -5.06
CA PRO A 214 -8.94 -13.29 -5.71
C PRO A 214 -8.17 -11.98 -5.65
N ALA A 215 -8.16 -11.23 -6.76
CA ALA A 215 -7.38 -10.01 -6.89
C ALA A 215 -8.20 -8.89 -7.54
N LEU A 216 -8.07 -7.67 -7.00
CA LEU A 216 -8.66 -6.45 -7.55
C LEU A 216 -7.57 -5.41 -7.80
N LEU A 217 -7.57 -4.82 -8.98
CA LEU A 217 -6.82 -3.61 -9.29
C LEU A 217 -7.79 -2.44 -9.38
N VAL A 218 -7.58 -1.42 -8.54
CA VAL A 218 -8.30 -0.14 -8.63
C VAL A 218 -7.41 0.84 -9.37
N THR A 219 -7.90 1.34 -10.50
CA THR A 219 -7.23 2.31 -11.39
C THR A 219 -7.94 3.65 -11.37
N ALA A 220 -7.24 4.69 -11.83
CA ALA A 220 -7.79 6.04 -11.98
C ALA A 220 -7.26 6.70 -13.27
N ASP A 221 -7.47 8.02 -13.40
CA ASP A 221 -7.15 8.75 -14.63
C ASP A 221 -5.65 9.08 -14.73
N PRO A 222 -4.91 8.54 -15.71
CA PRO A 222 -3.50 8.89 -15.90
C PRO A 222 -3.29 10.40 -16.15
N ALA A 223 -4.26 11.08 -16.76
CA ALA A 223 -4.22 12.53 -16.97
C ALA A 223 -4.25 13.32 -15.64
N ARG A 224 -4.70 12.70 -14.55
CA ARG A 224 -4.69 13.25 -13.18
C ARG A 224 -3.52 12.74 -12.34
N GLY A 225 -2.60 11.98 -12.93
CA GLY A 225 -1.40 11.48 -12.27
C GLY A 225 -1.48 10.05 -11.77
N ALA A 226 -2.53 9.29 -12.11
CA ALA A 226 -2.57 7.87 -11.84
C ALA A 226 -1.42 7.15 -12.57
N MET A 227 -0.84 6.15 -11.90
CA MET A 227 0.35 5.45 -12.40
C MET A 227 0.00 4.30 -13.33
N VAL A 228 -1.14 3.67 -13.13
CA VAL A 228 -1.56 2.51 -13.91
C VAL A 228 -2.33 2.99 -15.14
N THR A 229 -1.76 2.73 -16.31
CA THR A 229 -2.42 2.98 -17.59
C THR A 229 -3.38 1.85 -17.95
N PRO A 230 -4.35 2.06 -18.87
CA PRO A 230 -5.19 0.96 -19.38
C PRO A 230 -4.39 -0.21 -19.94
N ASP A 231 -3.27 0.07 -20.62
CA ASP A 231 -2.38 -0.97 -21.15
C ASP A 231 -1.70 -1.75 -20.00
N GLY A 232 -1.17 -1.04 -19.01
CA GLY A 232 -0.58 -1.66 -17.83
C GLY A 232 -1.56 -2.51 -17.04
N ALA A 233 -2.82 -2.11 -16.96
CA ALA A 233 -3.87 -2.93 -16.34
C ALA A 233 -4.15 -4.22 -17.15
N ARG A 234 -4.16 -4.13 -18.49
CA ARG A 234 -4.29 -5.31 -19.37
C ARG A 234 -3.12 -6.27 -19.23
N ASP A 235 -1.89 -5.72 -19.20
CA ASP A 235 -0.67 -6.53 -19.04
C ASP A 235 -0.66 -7.26 -17.70
N LEU A 236 -1.05 -6.58 -16.61
CA LEU A 236 -1.16 -7.21 -15.30
C LEU A 236 -2.23 -8.31 -15.28
N LYS A 237 -3.39 -8.05 -15.91
CA LYS A 237 -4.47 -9.04 -16.02
C LYS A 237 -4.06 -10.27 -16.87
N ALA A 238 -3.21 -10.10 -17.86
CA ALA A 238 -2.69 -11.21 -18.66
C ALA A 238 -1.82 -12.17 -17.82
N LEU A 239 -1.09 -11.64 -16.83
CA LEU A 239 -0.28 -12.44 -15.91
C LEU A 239 -1.06 -12.96 -14.70
N VAL A 240 -2.16 -12.31 -14.33
CA VAL A 240 -3.05 -12.68 -13.21
C VAL A 240 -4.48 -12.77 -13.74
N PRO A 241 -4.89 -13.90 -14.36
CA PRO A 241 -6.17 -14.01 -15.07
C PRO A 241 -7.41 -13.72 -14.20
N GLN A 242 -7.35 -14.04 -12.90
CA GLN A 242 -8.44 -13.78 -11.93
C GLN A 242 -8.52 -12.31 -11.48
N LEU A 243 -7.58 -11.44 -11.91
CA LEU A 243 -7.59 -10.02 -11.53
C LEU A 243 -8.84 -9.32 -12.08
N ALA A 244 -9.68 -8.83 -11.17
CA ALA A 244 -10.71 -7.85 -11.52
C ALA A 244 -10.07 -6.45 -11.65
N VAL A 245 -10.60 -5.61 -12.52
CA VAL A 245 -10.17 -4.22 -12.68
C VAL A 245 -11.37 -3.31 -12.48
N ALA A 246 -11.25 -2.35 -11.56
CA ALA A 246 -12.23 -1.30 -11.34
C ALA A 246 -11.59 0.06 -11.58
N HIS A 247 -12.23 0.89 -12.41
CA HIS A 247 -11.79 2.24 -12.69
C HIS A 247 -12.60 3.26 -11.89
N VAL A 248 -11.92 4.17 -11.21
CA VAL A 248 -12.51 5.29 -10.48
C VAL A 248 -12.14 6.57 -11.23
N ALA A 249 -13.12 7.11 -11.96
CA ALA A 249 -12.95 8.34 -12.73
C ALA A 249 -12.74 9.56 -11.81
N ASP A 250 -12.14 10.60 -12.36
CA ASP A 250 -11.84 11.87 -11.69
C ASP A 250 -10.91 11.76 -10.47
N ALA A 251 -10.12 10.69 -10.39
CA ALA A 251 -9.11 10.49 -9.37
C ALA A 251 -7.71 10.41 -9.99
N GLY A 252 -6.69 10.73 -9.21
CA GLY A 252 -5.28 10.55 -9.55
C GLY A 252 -4.67 9.36 -8.81
N HIS A 253 -3.39 9.48 -8.42
CA HIS A 253 -2.64 8.42 -7.76
C HIS A 253 -3.18 8.04 -6.36
N SER A 254 -3.79 8.98 -5.65
CA SER A 254 -4.37 8.73 -4.31
C SER A 254 -5.89 8.59 -4.42
N ILE A 255 -6.36 7.48 -5.02
CA ILE A 255 -7.77 7.28 -5.41
C ILE A 255 -8.70 7.44 -4.21
N ARG A 256 -8.36 6.83 -3.08
CA ARG A 256 -9.15 6.90 -1.83
C ARG A 256 -9.29 8.31 -1.27
N ARG A 257 -8.32 9.21 -1.53
CA ARG A 257 -8.35 10.61 -1.09
C ARG A 257 -9.12 11.50 -2.06
N ASP A 258 -9.04 11.16 -3.35
CA ASP A 258 -9.67 11.97 -4.40
C ASP A 258 -11.16 11.66 -4.56
N ARG A 259 -11.55 10.38 -4.40
CA ARG A 259 -12.91 9.87 -4.61
C ARG A 259 -13.30 8.81 -3.57
N PHE A 260 -13.31 9.21 -2.29
CA PHE A 260 -13.46 8.30 -1.16
C PHE A 260 -14.70 7.40 -1.26
N ASP A 261 -15.89 7.97 -1.47
CA ASP A 261 -17.14 7.20 -1.46
C ASP A 261 -17.14 6.11 -2.56
N ARG A 262 -16.70 6.48 -3.77
CA ARG A 262 -16.62 5.52 -4.88
C ARG A 262 -15.56 4.45 -4.63
N TYR A 263 -14.42 4.84 -4.07
CA TYR A 263 -13.37 3.92 -3.70
C TYR A 263 -13.86 2.88 -2.66
N ILE A 264 -14.50 3.32 -1.59
CA ILE A 264 -15.05 2.44 -0.54
C ILE A 264 -16.15 1.53 -1.08
N GLU A 265 -17.01 2.01 -1.95
CA GLU A 265 -18.02 1.18 -2.62
C GLU A 265 -17.36 0.02 -3.39
N VAL A 266 -16.34 0.31 -4.21
CA VAL A 266 -15.58 -0.69 -4.97
C VAL A 266 -14.89 -1.70 -4.04
N VAL A 267 -14.23 -1.23 -2.99
CA VAL A 267 -13.54 -2.08 -2.00
C VAL A 267 -14.52 -3.00 -1.28
N ARG A 268 -15.64 -2.47 -0.77
CA ARG A 268 -16.65 -3.25 -0.06
C ARG A 268 -17.32 -4.30 -0.95
N ASP A 269 -17.65 -3.94 -2.18
CA ASP A 269 -18.24 -4.84 -3.15
C ASP A 269 -17.33 -6.05 -3.39
N PHE A 270 -16.03 -5.80 -3.66
CA PHE A 270 -15.06 -6.87 -3.85
C PHE A 270 -14.87 -7.72 -2.60
N LEU A 271 -14.66 -7.12 -1.43
CA LEU A 271 -14.48 -7.86 -0.18
C LEU A 271 -15.68 -8.70 0.17
N SER A 272 -16.89 -8.21 -0.06
CA SER A 272 -18.14 -8.97 0.19
C SER A 272 -18.27 -10.18 -0.72
N ARG A 273 -18.00 -10.02 -2.03
CA ARG A 273 -18.20 -11.09 -3.01
C ARG A 273 -17.09 -12.12 -2.99
N GLU A 274 -15.84 -11.66 -2.95
CA GLU A 274 -14.69 -12.51 -3.24
C GLU A 274 -13.94 -12.97 -1.97
N TYR A 275 -14.14 -12.29 -0.83
CA TYR A 275 -13.43 -12.61 0.39
C TYR A 275 -14.34 -13.21 1.46
N ARG A 276 -15.47 -12.58 1.79
CA ARG A 276 -16.42 -13.10 2.80
C ARG A 276 -17.20 -14.31 2.31
N SER A 277 -17.74 -14.25 1.07
CA SER A 277 -18.60 -15.30 0.51
C SER A 277 -17.83 -16.57 0.16
N ALA A 278 -16.53 -16.50 -0.06
CA ALA A 278 -15.69 -17.65 -0.38
C ALA A 278 -15.40 -18.55 0.84
N GLY A 279 -15.95 -18.27 2.02
CA GLY A 279 -15.69 -19.07 3.23
C GLY A 279 -14.23 -19.10 3.68
N ILE A 280 -13.41 -18.19 3.17
CA ILE A 280 -11.96 -18.15 3.39
C ILE A 280 -11.62 -17.96 4.88
N VAL A 281 -12.60 -17.53 5.69
CA VAL A 281 -12.44 -17.19 7.11
C VAL A 281 -13.12 -18.17 8.06
N ALA A 282 -13.81 -19.18 7.54
CA ALA A 282 -14.50 -20.19 8.35
C ALA A 282 -13.69 -21.50 8.42
N ALA A 283 -12.59 -21.50 9.17
CA ALA A 283 -11.96 -22.72 9.75
C ALA A 283 -10.88 -22.32 10.78
#